data_d3af35e7c4cbfe348cf308a4364da4fd
#
_entry.id   d3af35e7c4cbfe348cf308a4364da4fd
#
_cell.length_a   1.000
_cell.length_b   1.000
_cell.length_c   1.000
_cell.angle_alpha   90.00
_cell.angle_beta   90.00
_cell.angle_gamma   90.00
#
_symmetry.space_group_name_H-M   'P 1'
#
loop_
_entity.id
_entity.type
_entity.pdbx_description
1 polymer ?
#
loop_
_entity_poly.entity_id
_entity_poly.type
_entity_poly.pdbx_seq_one_letter_code
_entity_poly.pdbx_strand_id
1 'polypeptide(L)'
;MKPVVAITLTEIPLLRSFMFHEEGALIQAIADRYQVVLLLSNDTYESALTFLNSKGDTTLNQVIAILVTRHKANTLERFFSFLLRYMEASDGNVRLRYLLHERGEIGFIGLFLRNLIANIFSKNATAINLVRHLLSLSISNENYNKLFESIQVSRVLITSLTNFNYDAPLLTVARRMGIKTIGTPRSWDNLVSHGSLHELPDLFLSHSSYMTECAIKYQSVPREKILNVGVSTYRKIPKKRASNEVKFRVGIGCVGPSHPSEVNLLEKCASEIFLKDSRISFFIVQHPKFVHSNLPDFSGLSNVDVISFPFDSPNDDALDDYYEFLSSLDVMFTSGSTIGLDALYCGIPLICNFFDVSNVSFWASSARFLTHRTHYKDLIQRLDINYFCSFEELRGFFDNYEDSVQSSFSKYKMPTEFTGINFGKFATNLVDSLAL
;
A
#
# COMPACT_ATOMS: atom_id res chain seq x y z
N MET A 1 -7.61 23.70 -27.42
CA MET A 1 -6.57 22.84 -26.86
C MET A 1 -7.13 22.10 -25.65
N LYS A 2 -6.80 20.82 -25.46
CA LYS A 2 -7.15 20.11 -24.23
C LYS A 2 -6.38 20.72 -23.06
N PRO A 3 -6.98 20.84 -21.85
CA PRO A 3 -6.24 21.27 -20.67
C PRO A 3 -5.16 20.26 -20.32
N VAL A 4 -4.03 20.73 -19.77
CA VAL A 4 -2.87 19.89 -19.44
C VAL A 4 -3.00 19.34 -18.02
N VAL A 5 -2.90 18.02 -17.87
CA VAL A 5 -2.83 17.32 -16.57
C VAL A 5 -1.47 16.69 -16.41
N ALA A 6 -0.75 17.06 -15.35
CA ALA A 6 0.47 16.37 -14.94
C ALA A 6 0.13 15.28 -13.93
N ILE A 7 0.69 14.07 -14.12
CA ILE A 7 0.45 12.90 -13.26
C ILE A 7 1.78 12.41 -12.74
N THR A 8 1.95 12.33 -11.41
CA THR A 8 3.16 11.75 -10.83
C THR A 8 3.07 10.23 -10.80
N LEU A 9 4.02 9.54 -11.41
CA LEU A 9 4.16 8.09 -11.37
C LEU A 9 5.60 7.76 -10.96
N THR A 10 5.93 8.10 -9.72
CA THR A 10 7.29 8.05 -9.19
C THR A 10 7.66 6.70 -8.58
N GLU A 11 6.72 5.75 -8.56
CA GLU A 11 6.90 4.39 -8.05
C GLU A 11 6.34 3.36 -9.05
N ILE A 12 7.06 2.26 -9.27
CA ILE A 12 6.70 1.23 -10.26
C ILE A 12 5.28 0.64 -10.05
N PRO A 13 4.83 0.31 -8.82
CA PRO A 13 3.47 -0.21 -8.64
C PRO A 13 2.38 0.77 -9.08
N LEU A 14 2.62 2.09 -8.92
CA LEU A 14 1.68 3.11 -9.36
C LEU A 14 1.70 3.27 -10.88
N LEU A 15 2.90 3.31 -11.47
CA LEU A 15 3.04 3.31 -12.92
C LEU A 15 2.18 2.19 -13.53
N ARG A 16 2.32 0.99 -12.99
CA ARG A 16 1.61 -0.18 -13.46
C ARG A 16 0.09 -0.05 -13.33
N SER A 17 -0.41 0.35 -12.16
CA SER A 17 -1.85 0.48 -11.94
C SER A 17 -2.51 1.52 -12.86
N PHE A 18 -1.77 2.54 -13.28
CA PHE A 18 -2.24 3.56 -14.22
C PHE A 18 -2.13 3.15 -15.69
N MET A 19 -1.15 2.33 -16.04
CA MET A 19 -0.91 1.89 -17.41
C MET A 19 -1.75 0.65 -17.78
N PHE A 20 -1.99 -0.25 -16.83
CA PHE A 20 -2.63 -1.54 -17.05
C PHE A 20 -3.91 -1.68 -16.22
N HIS A 21 -4.89 -0.81 -16.47
CA HIS A 21 -6.19 -0.92 -15.83
C HIS A 21 -7.12 -1.84 -16.63
N GLU A 22 -8.02 -2.58 -15.94
CA GLU A 22 -8.95 -3.55 -16.55
C GLU A 22 -9.87 -2.92 -17.62
N GLU A 23 -10.23 -1.64 -17.48
CA GLU A 23 -11.06 -0.88 -18.42
C GLU A 23 -10.26 -0.26 -19.58
N GLY A 24 -9.04 -0.72 -19.81
CA GLY A 24 -8.06 -0.09 -20.68
C GLY A 24 -7.07 0.76 -19.87
N ALA A 25 -6.02 1.25 -20.51
CA ALA A 25 -5.05 2.09 -19.82
C ALA A 25 -5.76 3.31 -19.21
N LEU A 26 -5.67 3.48 -17.90
CA LEU A 26 -6.24 4.63 -17.20
C LEU A 26 -5.70 5.94 -17.80
N ILE A 27 -4.42 5.94 -18.18
CA ILE A 27 -3.78 7.04 -18.91
C ILE A 27 -4.55 7.38 -20.20
N GLN A 28 -5.06 6.38 -20.93
CA GLN A 28 -5.83 6.60 -22.15
C GLN A 28 -7.16 7.30 -21.85
N ALA A 29 -7.90 6.83 -20.85
CA ALA A 29 -9.15 7.47 -20.43
C ALA A 29 -8.96 8.95 -20.03
N ILE A 30 -7.80 9.26 -19.41
CA ILE A 30 -7.45 10.65 -19.10
C ILE A 30 -7.04 11.39 -20.36
N ALA A 31 -6.26 10.79 -21.27
CA ALA A 31 -5.77 11.40 -22.50
C ALA A 31 -6.90 11.74 -23.50
N ASP A 32 -8.03 11.06 -23.42
CA ASP A 32 -9.21 11.39 -24.22
C ASP A 32 -9.75 12.81 -23.91
N ARG A 33 -9.64 13.26 -22.66
CA ARG A 33 -10.14 14.57 -22.19
C ARG A 33 -9.04 15.60 -21.98
N TYR A 34 -7.81 15.18 -21.69
CA TYR A 34 -6.69 16.03 -21.29
C TYR A 34 -5.45 15.77 -22.15
N GLN A 35 -4.56 16.75 -22.22
CA GLN A 35 -3.18 16.51 -22.60
C GLN A 35 -2.44 15.98 -21.37
N VAL A 36 -1.91 14.76 -21.44
CA VAL A 36 -1.28 14.09 -20.30
C VAL A 36 0.22 14.30 -20.30
N VAL A 37 0.75 14.71 -19.17
CA VAL A 37 2.19 14.78 -18.89
C VAL A 37 2.50 13.87 -17.72
N LEU A 38 3.31 12.85 -17.92
CA LEU A 38 3.77 11.94 -16.87
C LEU A 38 5.05 12.48 -16.22
N LEU A 39 5.01 12.66 -14.92
CA LEU A 39 6.15 13.05 -14.10
C LEU A 39 6.73 11.79 -13.46
N LEU A 40 7.88 11.35 -13.95
CA LEU A 40 8.47 10.04 -13.68
C LEU A 40 9.78 10.18 -12.88
N SER A 41 10.04 9.26 -11.96
CA SER A 41 11.34 9.12 -11.30
C SER A 41 12.33 8.35 -12.19
N ASN A 42 13.60 8.32 -11.79
CA ASN A 42 14.60 7.49 -12.48
C ASN A 42 14.18 6.01 -12.55
N ASP A 43 13.52 5.51 -11.50
CA ASP A 43 13.13 4.11 -11.40
C ASP A 43 11.95 3.75 -12.32
N THR A 44 11.13 4.72 -12.70
CA THR A 44 9.90 4.51 -13.49
C THR A 44 10.01 4.96 -14.94
N TYR A 45 11.02 5.77 -15.29
CA TYR A 45 11.11 6.44 -16.59
C TYR A 45 11.25 5.45 -17.76
N GLU A 46 12.23 4.56 -17.70
CA GLU A 46 12.48 3.59 -18.77
C GLU A 46 11.31 2.61 -18.94
N SER A 47 10.72 2.16 -17.84
CA SER A 47 9.54 1.27 -17.85
C SER A 47 8.35 1.95 -18.49
N ALA A 48 8.11 3.24 -18.20
CA ALA A 48 7.05 4.01 -18.81
C ALA A 48 7.25 4.19 -20.32
N LEU A 49 8.46 4.53 -20.75
CA LEU A 49 8.77 4.68 -22.17
C LEU A 49 8.59 3.36 -22.94
N THR A 50 9.08 2.27 -22.37
CA THR A 50 8.90 0.93 -22.97
C THR A 50 7.43 0.62 -23.18
N PHE A 51 6.59 0.88 -22.16
CA PHE A 51 5.17 0.69 -22.27
C PHE A 51 4.53 1.57 -23.35
N LEU A 52 4.77 2.89 -23.30
CA LEU A 52 4.19 3.83 -24.27
C LEU A 52 4.54 3.45 -25.71
N ASN A 53 5.78 2.98 -25.95
CA ASN A 53 6.24 2.56 -27.25
C ASN A 53 5.66 1.20 -27.71
N SER A 54 5.31 0.31 -26.78
CA SER A 54 4.84 -1.04 -27.10
C SER A 54 3.39 -1.09 -27.59
N LYS A 55 2.55 -0.15 -27.16
CA LYS A 55 1.09 -0.19 -27.44
C LYS A 55 0.70 0.30 -28.84
N GLY A 56 1.57 1.06 -29.56
CA GLY A 56 1.29 1.52 -30.94
C GLY A 56 0.01 2.36 -31.08
N ASP A 57 -0.61 2.75 -29.99
CA ASP A 57 -1.87 3.50 -29.94
C ASP A 57 -1.62 4.99 -30.21
N THR A 58 -2.38 5.54 -31.14
CA THR A 58 -2.26 6.95 -31.54
C THR A 58 -2.57 7.93 -30.41
N THR A 59 -3.40 7.55 -29.46
CA THR A 59 -3.78 8.38 -28.30
C THR A 59 -2.63 8.46 -27.30
N LEU A 60 -1.94 7.35 -27.07
CA LEU A 60 -0.79 7.29 -26.17
C LEU A 60 0.43 8.02 -26.74
N ASN A 61 0.54 8.17 -28.06
CA ASN A 61 1.59 8.98 -28.72
C ASN A 61 1.52 10.48 -28.36
N GLN A 62 0.41 10.95 -27.76
CA GLN A 62 0.26 12.34 -27.29
C GLN A 62 0.67 12.49 -25.82
N VAL A 63 0.99 11.42 -25.13
CA VAL A 63 1.44 11.45 -23.73
C VAL A 63 2.89 11.87 -23.68
N ILE A 64 3.19 12.89 -22.89
CA ILE A 64 4.55 13.40 -22.71
C ILE A 64 5.14 12.81 -21.43
N ALA A 65 6.25 12.14 -21.53
CA ALA A 65 7.01 11.61 -20.38
C ALA A 65 8.15 12.55 -20.00
N ILE A 66 8.18 12.98 -18.75
CA ILE A 66 9.21 13.89 -18.22
C ILE A 66 9.86 13.26 -16.99
N LEU A 67 11.19 13.15 -17.04
CA LEU A 67 11.98 12.73 -15.89
C LEU A 67 12.07 13.87 -14.88
N VAL A 68 11.60 13.61 -13.65
CA VAL A 68 11.73 14.55 -12.54
C VAL A 68 12.88 14.14 -11.61
N THR A 69 13.65 15.11 -11.20
CA THR A 69 14.77 14.88 -10.28
C THR A 69 14.29 14.80 -8.84
N ARG A 70 14.94 13.94 -8.06
CA ARG A 70 14.69 13.83 -6.63
C ARG A 70 14.94 15.17 -5.93
N HIS A 71 13.98 15.62 -5.16
CA HIS A 71 14.14 16.81 -4.33
C HIS A 71 15.19 16.60 -3.23
N LYS A 72 16.10 17.56 -3.09
CA LYS A 72 17.11 17.58 -2.02
C LYS A 72 16.68 18.52 -0.93
N ALA A 73 16.09 17.96 0.13
CA ALA A 73 15.61 18.74 1.26
C ALA A 73 16.73 19.50 1.97
N ASN A 74 16.52 20.78 2.25
CA ASN A 74 17.40 21.61 3.07
C ASN A 74 17.22 21.29 4.58
N THR A 75 17.95 21.96 5.45
CA THR A 75 17.94 21.71 6.89
C THR A 75 16.58 22.00 7.53
N LEU A 76 15.91 23.10 7.14
CA LEU A 76 14.59 23.46 7.67
C LEU A 76 13.51 22.47 7.21
N GLU A 77 13.56 22.08 5.94
CA GLU A 77 12.65 21.05 5.41
C GLU A 77 12.81 19.73 6.16
N ARG A 78 14.06 19.28 6.40
CA ARG A 78 14.32 18.06 7.19
C ARG A 78 13.78 18.17 8.61
N PHE A 79 13.92 19.33 9.23
CA PHE A 79 13.41 19.58 10.57
C PHE A 79 11.87 19.52 10.61
N PHE A 80 11.17 20.24 9.73
CA PHE A 80 9.71 20.22 9.72
C PHE A 80 9.15 18.86 9.27
N SER A 81 9.80 18.18 8.32
CA SER A 81 9.44 16.82 7.92
C SER A 81 9.60 15.83 9.09
N PHE A 82 10.66 15.99 9.88
CA PHE A 82 10.87 15.22 11.10
C PHE A 82 9.75 15.46 12.11
N LEU A 83 9.34 16.69 12.35
CA LEU A 83 8.21 16.99 13.23
C LEU A 83 6.94 16.31 12.75
N LEU A 84 6.55 16.53 11.48
CA LEU A 84 5.33 15.95 10.89
C LEU A 84 5.31 14.42 10.96
N ARG A 85 6.46 13.77 10.72
CA ARG A 85 6.58 12.32 10.80
C ARG A 85 6.16 11.77 12.17
N TYR A 86 6.42 12.52 13.26
CA TYR A 86 6.15 12.04 14.62
C TYR A 86 4.95 12.72 15.28
N MET A 87 4.32 13.69 14.65
CA MET A 87 3.10 14.34 15.16
C MET A 87 1.82 13.53 14.88
N GLU A 88 1.89 12.46 14.11
CA GLU A 88 0.73 11.60 13.83
C GLU A 88 0.53 10.60 14.98
N ALA A 89 -0.74 10.40 15.41
CA ALA A 89 -1.12 9.72 16.65
C ALA A 89 -1.50 8.24 16.51
N SER A 90 -1.28 7.64 15.34
CA SER A 90 -1.65 6.23 15.16
C SER A 90 -0.74 5.28 15.94
N ASP A 91 -1.30 4.11 16.31
CA ASP A 91 -0.52 3.03 16.91
C ASP A 91 0.61 2.54 15.98
N GLY A 92 0.39 2.62 14.66
CA GLY A 92 1.43 2.31 13.66
C GLY A 92 2.66 3.20 13.78
N ASN A 93 2.46 4.50 13.99
CA ASN A 93 3.55 5.46 14.20
C ASN A 93 4.23 5.30 15.58
N VAL A 94 3.46 4.93 16.61
CA VAL A 94 4.05 4.55 17.91
C VAL A 94 5.02 3.39 17.74
N ARG A 95 4.55 2.31 17.09
CA ARG A 95 5.37 1.12 16.84
C ARG A 95 6.63 1.45 16.04
N LEU A 96 6.53 2.31 15.02
CA LEU A 96 7.68 2.70 14.21
C LEU A 96 8.81 3.31 15.04
N ARG A 97 8.48 4.18 16.01
CA ARG A 97 9.48 4.82 16.89
C ARG A 97 10.26 3.81 17.71
N TYR A 98 9.55 2.84 18.27
CA TYR A 98 10.18 1.78 19.07
C TYR A 98 10.97 0.81 18.19
N LEU A 99 10.50 0.48 16.99
CA LEU A 99 11.22 -0.36 16.03
C LEU A 99 12.54 0.28 15.59
N LEU A 100 12.56 1.59 15.34
CA LEU A 100 13.79 2.32 15.02
C LEU A 100 14.80 2.28 16.19
N HIS A 101 14.30 2.36 17.42
CA HIS A 101 15.16 2.23 18.61
C HIS A 101 15.72 0.81 18.77
N GLU A 102 14.89 -0.20 18.60
CA GLU A 102 15.30 -1.60 18.67
C GLU A 102 16.38 -1.95 17.64
N ARG A 103 16.28 -1.40 16.43
CA ARG A 103 17.29 -1.57 15.38
C ARG A 103 18.56 -0.75 15.58
N GLY A 104 18.66 0.01 16.66
CA GLY A 104 19.80 0.88 16.94
C GLY A 104 19.89 2.11 16.02
N GLU A 105 18.88 2.37 15.20
CA GLU A 105 18.84 3.54 14.31
C GLU A 105 18.67 4.84 15.08
N ILE A 106 18.10 4.77 16.28
CA ILE A 106 17.97 5.90 17.21
C ILE A 106 18.31 5.49 18.64
N GLY A 107 19.06 6.33 19.36
CA GLY A 107 19.33 6.15 20.78
C GLY A 107 18.13 6.50 21.67
N PHE A 108 18.25 6.26 22.97
CA PHE A 108 17.21 6.53 23.97
C PHE A 108 16.72 7.98 23.96
N ILE A 109 17.64 8.96 23.87
CA ILE A 109 17.29 10.39 23.78
C ILE A 109 16.46 10.65 22.52
N GLY A 110 16.85 10.04 21.41
CA GLY A 110 16.11 10.15 20.15
C GLY A 110 14.69 9.58 20.25
N LEU A 111 14.50 8.45 20.93
CA LEU A 111 13.18 7.87 21.20
C LEU A 111 12.35 8.78 22.12
N PHE A 112 12.96 9.27 23.21
CA PHE A 112 12.30 10.19 24.15
C PHE A 112 11.78 11.44 23.45
N LEU A 113 12.61 12.13 22.65
CA LEU A 113 12.22 13.31 21.90
C LEU A 113 11.05 13.06 20.94
N ARG A 114 11.06 11.93 20.22
CA ARG A 114 9.98 11.56 19.31
C ARG A 114 8.66 11.28 20.04
N ASN A 115 8.74 10.64 21.20
CA ASN A 115 7.57 10.41 22.05
C ASN A 115 7.04 11.72 22.63
N LEU A 116 7.92 12.64 23.02
CA LEU A 116 7.52 13.96 23.51
C LEU A 116 6.78 14.76 22.42
N ILE A 117 7.32 14.80 21.21
CA ILE A 117 6.66 15.45 20.05
C ILE A 117 5.28 14.86 19.84
N ALA A 118 5.18 13.53 19.79
CA ALA A 118 3.90 12.86 19.60
C ALA A 118 2.90 13.19 20.72
N ASN A 119 3.31 13.13 21.98
CA ASN A 119 2.42 13.38 23.11
C ASN A 119 1.89 14.81 23.16
N ILE A 120 2.73 15.79 22.77
CA ILE A 120 2.35 17.21 22.79
C ILE A 120 1.46 17.57 21.59
N PHE A 121 1.80 17.08 20.40
CA PHE A 121 1.25 17.60 19.15
C PHE A 121 0.29 16.69 18.41
N SER A 122 0.27 15.38 18.68
CA SER A 122 -0.46 14.39 17.87
C SER A 122 -1.98 14.57 17.81
N LYS A 123 -2.56 15.27 18.77
CA LYS A 123 -3.99 15.57 18.82
C LYS A 123 -4.33 17.01 18.43
N ASN A 124 -3.33 17.79 18.03
CA ASN A 124 -3.50 19.20 17.73
C ASN A 124 -3.43 19.46 16.23
N ALA A 125 -4.58 19.42 15.57
CA ALA A 125 -4.70 19.69 14.13
C ALA A 125 -4.14 21.07 13.73
N THR A 126 -4.29 22.08 14.58
CA THR A 126 -3.75 23.43 14.35
C THR A 126 -2.24 23.42 14.32
N ALA A 127 -1.60 22.72 15.27
CA ALA A 127 -0.14 22.58 15.31
C ALA A 127 0.38 21.82 14.08
N ILE A 128 -0.28 20.73 13.68
CA ILE A 128 0.07 19.96 12.48
C ILE A 128 -0.03 20.87 11.23
N ASN A 129 -1.11 21.62 11.09
CA ASN A 129 -1.29 22.51 9.94
C ASN A 129 -0.28 23.68 9.95
N LEU A 130 0.09 24.20 11.13
CA LEU A 130 1.15 25.21 11.25
C LEU A 130 2.49 24.64 10.76
N VAL A 131 2.87 23.44 11.20
CA VAL A 131 4.13 22.81 10.76
C VAL A 131 4.11 22.50 9.26
N ARG A 132 2.98 22.06 8.70
CA ARG A 132 2.81 21.92 7.24
C ARG A 132 3.04 23.24 6.52
N HIS A 133 2.43 24.30 7.01
CA HIS A 133 2.61 25.64 6.43
C HIS A 133 4.08 26.08 6.46
N LEU A 134 4.77 25.92 7.60
CA LEU A 134 6.19 26.23 7.71
C LEU A 134 7.06 25.36 6.80
N LEU A 135 6.75 24.06 6.68
CA LEU A 135 7.39 23.18 5.72
C LEU A 135 7.15 23.67 4.29
N SER A 136 5.92 23.99 3.93
CA SER A 136 5.62 24.46 2.59
C SER A 136 6.36 25.75 2.23
N LEU A 137 6.58 26.67 3.18
CA LEU A 137 7.39 27.87 2.99
C LEU A 137 8.89 27.56 2.83
N SER A 138 9.37 26.50 3.48
CA SER A 138 10.78 26.13 3.42
C SER A 138 11.18 25.39 2.14
N ILE A 139 10.23 24.73 1.47
CA ILE A 139 10.48 24.02 0.22
C ILE A 139 10.76 25.03 -0.88
N SER A 140 11.96 24.97 -1.45
CA SER A 140 12.36 25.75 -2.61
C SER A 140 12.86 24.83 -3.70
N ASN A 141 12.15 24.77 -4.83
CA ASN A 141 12.56 23.95 -5.97
C ASN A 141 12.29 24.69 -7.28
N GLU A 142 13.32 25.42 -7.72
CA GLU A 142 13.28 26.19 -8.96
C GLU A 142 13.04 25.30 -10.20
N ASN A 143 13.56 24.06 -10.19
CA ASN A 143 13.36 23.14 -11.28
C ASN A 143 11.89 22.76 -11.45
N TYR A 144 11.15 22.57 -10.36
CA TYR A 144 9.73 22.28 -10.42
C TYR A 144 8.91 23.50 -10.84
N ASN A 145 9.30 24.70 -10.40
CA ASN A 145 8.67 25.95 -10.88
C ASN A 145 8.82 26.06 -12.41
N LYS A 146 10.07 25.98 -12.93
CA LYS A 146 10.37 26.03 -14.37
C LYS A 146 9.63 24.93 -15.14
N LEU A 147 9.56 23.72 -14.56
CA LEU A 147 8.82 22.61 -15.17
C LEU A 147 7.35 22.98 -15.37
N PHE A 148 6.65 23.38 -14.32
CA PHE A 148 5.22 23.71 -14.41
C PHE A 148 4.94 24.91 -15.29
N GLU A 149 5.80 25.92 -15.31
CA GLU A 149 5.74 27.05 -16.25
C GLU A 149 5.86 26.61 -17.69
N SER A 150 6.85 25.72 -17.98
CA SER A 150 7.14 25.27 -19.35
C SER A 150 6.00 24.43 -19.96
N ILE A 151 5.31 23.63 -19.16
CA ILE A 151 4.25 22.72 -19.62
C ILE A 151 2.84 23.30 -19.43
N GLN A 152 2.71 24.50 -18.86
CA GLN A 152 1.43 25.19 -18.64
C GLN A 152 0.34 24.29 -18.01
N VAL A 153 0.70 23.61 -16.95
CA VAL A 153 -0.16 22.63 -16.25
C VAL A 153 -1.38 23.32 -15.68
N SER A 154 -2.57 22.78 -15.96
CA SER A 154 -3.81 23.22 -15.34
C SER A 154 -4.15 22.48 -14.05
N ARG A 155 -3.73 21.22 -13.96
CA ARG A 155 -3.97 20.33 -12.81
C ARG A 155 -2.80 19.37 -12.60
N VAL A 156 -2.54 19.02 -11.33
CA VAL A 156 -1.55 17.98 -10.97
C VAL A 156 -2.26 16.88 -10.19
N LEU A 157 -2.12 15.64 -10.66
CA LEU A 157 -2.52 14.44 -9.95
C LEU A 157 -1.29 13.82 -9.27
N ILE A 158 -1.28 13.83 -7.95
CA ILE A 158 -0.25 13.23 -7.11
C ILE A 158 -0.71 11.82 -6.71
N THR A 159 0.00 10.79 -7.14
CA THR A 159 -0.41 9.39 -6.94
C THR A 159 0.17 8.74 -5.69
N SER A 160 1.11 9.41 -5.00
CA SER A 160 1.66 8.93 -3.72
C SER A 160 1.93 10.09 -2.77
N LEU A 161 0.91 10.51 -2.01
CA LEU A 161 1.04 11.60 -1.04
C LEU A 161 2.09 11.35 0.06
N THR A 162 2.58 10.13 0.19
CA THR A 162 3.61 9.72 1.17
C THR A 162 5.01 9.62 0.58
N ASN A 163 5.20 9.91 -0.70
CA ASN A 163 6.52 10.00 -1.31
C ASN A 163 7.13 11.40 -1.11
N PHE A 164 7.85 11.54 0.00
CA PHE A 164 8.41 12.84 0.44
C PHE A 164 9.59 13.33 -0.40
N ASN A 165 10.15 12.48 -1.28
CA ASN A 165 11.29 12.86 -2.12
C ASN A 165 10.89 13.43 -3.47
N TYR A 166 9.69 13.15 -3.94
CA TYR A 166 9.16 13.59 -5.24
C TYR A 166 7.80 14.26 -5.09
N ASP A 167 6.81 13.50 -4.66
CA ASP A 167 5.40 13.88 -4.77
C ASP A 167 5.01 15.02 -3.82
N ALA A 168 5.48 14.99 -2.58
CA ALA A 168 5.16 16.06 -1.63
C ALA A 168 5.77 17.42 -2.02
N PRO A 169 7.03 17.54 -2.47
CA PRO A 169 7.56 18.79 -3.00
C PRO A 169 6.88 19.26 -4.28
N LEU A 170 6.53 18.35 -5.20
CA LEU A 170 5.76 18.69 -6.41
C LEU A 170 4.39 19.26 -6.05
N LEU A 171 3.68 18.62 -5.11
CA LEU A 171 2.40 19.10 -4.59
C LEU A 171 2.52 20.51 -4.01
N THR A 172 3.53 20.74 -3.17
CA THR A 172 3.75 22.05 -2.54
C THR A 172 4.02 23.15 -3.58
N VAL A 173 4.87 22.88 -4.58
CA VAL A 173 5.18 23.82 -5.63
C VAL A 173 3.93 24.13 -6.48
N ALA A 174 3.20 23.09 -6.91
CA ALA A 174 1.97 23.27 -7.70
C ALA A 174 0.95 24.15 -6.97
N ARG A 175 0.72 23.92 -5.67
CA ARG A 175 -0.20 24.73 -4.87
C ARG A 175 0.23 26.19 -4.77
N ARG A 176 1.54 26.47 -4.56
CA ARG A 176 2.05 27.84 -4.53
C ARG A 176 1.89 28.59 -5.85
N MET A 177 1.94 27.86 -6.97
CA MET A 177 1.69 28.42 -8.30
C MET A 177 0.19 28.57 -8.62
N GLY A 178 -0.72 28.20 -7.70
CA GLY A 178 -2.15 28.24 -7.91
C GLY A 178 -2.67 27.16 -8.85
N ILE A 179 -1.86 26.14 -9.13
CA ILE A 179 -2.27 24.98 -9.95
C ILE A 179 -3.14 24.08 -9.08
N LYS A 180 -4.30 23.67 -9.60
CA LYS A 180 -5.20 22.77 -8.89
C LYS A 180 -4.55 21.41 -8.64
N THR A 181 -4.61 20.94 -7.40
CA THR A 181 -3.94 19.71 -6.97
C THR A 181 -4.94 18.66 -6.53
N ILE A 182 -4.74 17.45 -7.02
CA ILE A 182 -5.53 16.26 -6.69
C ILE A 182 -4.54 15.21 -6.18
N GLY A 183 -4.86 14.52 -5.10
CA GLY A 183 -3.89 13.57 -4.53
C GLY A 183 -4.54 12.35 -3.93
N THR A 184 -3.84 11.22 -4.05
CA THR A 184 -4.24 9.96 -3.45
C THR A 184 -3.06 9.31 -2.70
N PRO A 185 -3.27 8.67 -1.55
CA PRO A 185 -2.23 7.80 -0.98
C PRO A 185 -2.08 6.53 -1.81
N ARG A 186 -0.91 5.92 -1.75
CA ARG A 186 -0.59 4.71 -2.52
C ARG A 186 -1.31 3.47 -2.00
N SER A 187 -1.42 3.32 -0.67
CA SER A 187 -1.93 2.12 -0.01
C SER A 187 -2.84 2.48 1.16
N TRP A 188 -3.71 1.58 1.51
CA TRP A 188 -4.72 1.73 2.57
C TRP A 188 -4.16 2.04 3.97
N ASP A 189 -2.92 1.62 4.24
CA ASP A 189 -2.23 1.83 5.52
C ASP A 189 -1.42 3.13 5.60
N ASN A 190 -1.20 3.82 4.47
CA ASN A 190 -0.25 4.94 4.40
C ASN A 190 -0.61 6.09 5.33
N LEU A 191 -1.89 6.33 5.56
CA LEU A 191 -2.35 7.44 6.41
C LEU A 191 -2.14 7.20 7.91
N VAL A 192 -1.78 5.97 8.29
CA VAL A 192 -1.61 5.54 9.69
C VAL A 192 -0.27 4.85 9.95
N SER A 193 0.67 4.88 9.00
CA SER A 193 1.97 4.20 9.10
C SER A 193 3.17 5.05 8.72
N HIS A 194 2.96 6.20 8.05
CA HIS A 194 4.04 7.05 7.52
C HIS A 194 4.19 8.42 8.19
N GLY A 195 3.39 8.70 9.21
CA GLY A 195 3.33 10.02 9.85
C GLY A 195 2.32 10.95 9.15
N SER A 196 2.35 12.23 9.54
CA SER A 196 1.48 13.24 8.91
C SER A 196 1.93 13.57 7.50
N LEU A 197 0.97 13.71 6.58
CA LEU A 197 1.23 14.19 5.23
C LEU A 197 1.92 15.56 5.26
N HIS A 198 2.89 15.76 4.40
CA HIS A 198 3.67 17.01 4.34
C HIS A 198 2.87 18.18 3.78
N GLU A 199 1.96 17.89 2.85
CA GLU A 199 1.05 18.86 2.26
C GLU A 199 -0.29 18.17 1.96
N LEU A 200 -1.38 18.94 1.93
CA LEU A 200 -2.72 18.44 1.57
C LEU A 200 -3.09 18.93 0.17
N PRO A 201 -3.62 18.07 -0.70
CA PRO A 201 -4.14 18.49 -2.01
C PRO A 201 -5.42 19.30 -1.85
N ASP A 202 -5.83 19.99 -2.92
CA ASP A 202 -7.14 20.68 -2.95
C ASP A 202 -8.29 19.68 -2.97
N LEU A 203 -8.10 18.53 -3.64
CA LEU A 203 -9.02 17.40 -3.63
C LEU A 203 -8.27 16.13 -3.24
N PHE A 204 -8.69 15.48 -2.17
CA PHE A 204 -8.12 14.23 -1.67
C PHE A 204 -8.95 13.05 -2.18
N LEU A 205 -8.31 12.14 -2.90
CA LEU A 205 -8.95 10.91 -3.37
C LEU A 205 -8.68 9.78 -2.39
N SER A 206 -9.74 9.27 -1.77
CA SER A 206 -9.67 8.09 -0.90
C SER A 206 -10.04 6.82 -1.65
N HIS A 207 -9.43 5.71 -1.27
CA HIS A 207 -9.75 4.40 -1.85
C HIS A 207 -11.04 3.80 -1.27
N SER A 208 -11.40 4.18 -0.03
CA SER A 208 -12.48 3.54 0.71
C SER A 208 -13.02 4.45 1.81
N SER A 209 -14.15 4.07 2.42
CA SER A 209 -14.70 4.79 3.59
C SER A 209 -13.75 4.73 4.79
N TYR A 210 -13.09 3.60 5.02
CA TYR A 210 -12.06 3.48 6.06
C TYR A 210 -10.92 4.47 5.86
N MET A 211 -10.39 4.58 4.63
CA MET A 211 -9.35 5.54 4.33
C MET A 211 -9.83 6.99 4.48
N THR A 212 -11.09 7.27 4.14
CA THR A 212 -11.72 8.57 4.39
C THR A 212 -11.71 8.92 5.89
N GLU A 213 -12.09 7.98 6.75
CA GLU A 213 -12.04 8.16 8.19
C GLU A 213 -10.60 8.41 8.68
N CYS A 214 -9.63 7.65 8.17
CA CYS A 214 -8.21 7.85 8.48
C CYS A 214 -7.69 9.22 8.03
N ALA A 215 -8.09 9.70 6.84
CA ALA A 215 -7.72 11.01 6.33
C ALA A 215 -8.22 12.14 7.24
N ILE A 216 -9.47 12.05 7.70
CA ILE A 216 -10.05 13.02 8.63
C ILE A 216 -9.37 12.95 9.98
N LYS A 217 -9.30 11.74 10.58
CA LYS A 217 -8.88 11.54 11.96
C LYS A 217 -7.38 11.77 12.18
N TYR A 218 -6.54 11.26 11.30
CA TYR A 218 -5.09 11.25 11.50
C TYR A 218 -4.36 12.29 10.65
N GLN A 219 -4.96 12.71 9.53
CA GLN A 219 -4.33 13.63 8.59
C GLN A 219 -4.98 15.03 8.57
N SER A 220 -6.07 15.23 9.33
CA SER A 220 -6.82 16.49 9.41
C SER A 220 -7.29 17.00 8.04
N VAL A 221 -7.63 16.07 7.12
CA VAL A 221 -8.20 16.44 5.83
C VAL A 221 -9.66 16.81 6.03
N PRO A 222 -10.11 18.01 5.58
CA PRO A 222 -11.52 18.40 5.65
C PRO A 222 -12.41 17.45 4.86
N ARG A 223 -13.56 17.05 5.42
CA ARG A 223 -14.47 16.07 4.80
C ARG A 223 -14.93 16.48 3.39
N GLU A 224 -15.19 17.75 3.20
CA GLU A 224 -15.63 18.33 1.93
C GLU A 224 -14.58 18.28 0.82
N LYS A 225 -13.33 18.03 1.18
CA LYS A 225 -12.22 17.85 0.23
C LYS A 225 -11.95 16.40 -0.12
N ILE A 226 -12.74 15.45 0.39
CA ILE A 226 -12.50 14.02 0.18
C ILE A 226 -13.54 13.43 -0.76
N LEU A 227 -13.05 12.77 -1.82
CA LEU A 227 -13.85 11.98 -2.73
C LEU A 227 -13.40 10.52 -2.70
N ASN A 228 -14.34 9.58 -2.51
CA ASN A 228 -14.03 8.16 -2.58
C ASN A 228 -14.10 7.69 -4.05
N VAL A 229 -12.98 7.22 -4.59
CA VAL A 229 -12.84 6.79 -5.98
C VAL A 229 -12.65 5.28 -6.15
N GLY A 230 -12.34 4.55 -5.09
CA GLY A 230 -12.00 3.13 -5.13
C GLY A 230 -10.50 2.89 -5.21
N VAL A 231 -10.10 1.65 -5.49
CA VAL A 231 -8.69 1.19 -5.53
C VAL A 231 -8.28 0.93 -6.97
N SER A 232 -7.19 1.54 -7.40
CA SER A 232 -6.68 1.45 -8.79
C SER A 232 -6.19 0.06 -9.18
N THR A 233 -5.76 -0.74 -8.21
CA THR A 233 -5.20 -2.07 -8.46
C THR A 233 -6.24 -3.19 -8.45
N TYR A 234 -7.46 -2.94 -7.95
CA TYR A 234 -8.48 -3.98 -7.90
C TYR A 234 -9.06 -4.28 -9.27
N ARG A 235 -9.05 -5.55 -9.60
CA ARG A 235 -9.54 -6.12 -10.85
C ARG A 235 -10.91 -6.76 -10.64
N LYS A 236 -11.58 -7.09 -11.75
CA LYS A 236 -12.75 -7.97 -11.70
C LYS A 236 -12.32 -9.30 -11.09
N ILE A 237 -12.99 -9.72 -10.03
CA ILE A 237 -12.66 -10.97 -9.35
C ILE A 237 -12.86 -12.11 -10.32
N PRO A 238 -11.84 -12.92 -10.63
CA PRO A 238 -12.02 -14.12 -11.42
C PRO A 238 -13.03 -15.04 -10.75
N LYS A 239 -13.85 -15.71 -11.53
CA LYS A 239 -14.72 -16.74 -10.97
C LYS A 239 -13.85 -17.80 -10.29
N LYS A 240 -14.16 -18.14 -9.04
CA LYS A 240 -13.46 -19.21 -8.33
C LYS A 240 -13.40 -20.43 -9.26
N ARG A 241 -12.20 -20.91 -9.53
CA ARG A 241 -11.98 -22.07 -10.38
C ARG A 241 -12.76 -23.22 -9.73
N ALA A 242 -13.67 -23.86 -10.48
CA ALA A 242 -14.25 -25.12 -10.06
C ALA A 242 -13.10 -26.13 -10.00
N SER A 243 -12.49 -26.28 -8.83
CA SER A 243 -11.37 -27.17 -8.63
C SER A 243 -11.90 -28.59 -8.67
N ASN A 244 -11.58 -29.32 -9.73
CA ASN A 244 -11.66 -30.78 -9.74
C ASN A 244 -10.52 -31.39 -8.91
N GLU A 245 -9.64 -30.56 -8.32
CA GLU A 245 -8.54 -31.00 -7.49
C GLU A 245 -9.00 -31.16 -6.05
N VAL A 246 -8.74 -32.32 -5.51
CA VAL A 246 -9.09 -32.75 -4.15
C VAL A 246 -8.22 -32.03 -3.07
N LYS A 247 -7.26 -31.17 -3.48
CA LYS A 247 -6.30 -30.57 -2.55
C LYS A 247 -6.79 -29.22 -2.04
N PHE A 248 -6.74 -29.07 -0.74
CA PHE A 248 -6.98 -27.82 -0.04
C PHE A 248 -5.80 -26.85 -0.24
N ARG A 249 -6.06 -25.62 -0.68
CA ARG A 249 -5.07 -24.64 -1.12
C ARG A 249 -4.91 -23.51 -0.10
N VAL A 250 -3.75 -23.44 0.51
CA VAL A 250 -3.42 -22.51 1.58
C VAL A 250 -2.40 -21.47 1.10
N GLY A 251 -2.75 -20.20 1.08
CA GLY A 251 -1.80 -19.12 0.85
C GLY A 251 -1.16 -18.65 2.17
N ILE A 252 0.15 -18.40 2.16
CA ILE A 252 0.88 -17.80 3.28
C ILE A 252 1.57 -16.54 2.78
N GLY A 253 1.00 -15.38 3.13
CA GLY A 253 1.50 -14.07 2.70
C GLY A 253 2.60 -13.54 3.61
N CYS A 254 3.83 -13.47 3.11
CA CYS A 254 4.99 -12.97 3.83
C CYS A 254 4.99 -11.46 3.99
N VAL A 255 5.42 -10.97 5.15
CA VAL A 255 5.53 -9.54 5.50
C VAL A 255 6.92 -8.98 5.17
N GLY A 256 7.88 -9.87 4.98
CA GLY A 256 9.27 -9.54 4.67
C GLY A 256 10.19 -9.42 5.90
N PRO A 257 11.47 -9.10 5.69
CA PRO A 257 12.53 -9.20 6.71
C PRO A 257 12.37 -8.26 7.91
N SER A 258 11.36 -7.41 7.92
CA SER A 258 11.02 -6.63 9.12
C SER A 258 10.39 -7.47 10.25
N HIS A 259 10.12 -8.76 9.99
CA HIS A 259 9.57 -9.71 10.94
C HIS A 259 10.46 -10.95 11.05
N PRO A 260 11.52 -10.92 11.88
CA PRO A 260 12.45 -12.05 12.03
C PRO A 260 11.77 -13.36 12.46
N SER A 261 10.65 -13.27 13.18
CA SER A 261 9.87 -14.43 13.61
C SER A 261 9.16 -15.17 12.46
N GLU A 262 9.04 -14.56 11.28
CA GLU A 262 8.34 -15.18 10.14
C GLU A 262 9.12 -16.35 9.55
N VAL A 263 10.43 -16.20 9.41
CA VAL A 263 11.30 -17.31 8.94
C VAL A 263 11.22 -18.48 9.89
N ASN A 264 11.33 -18.24 11.20
CA ASN A 264 11.22 -19.28 12.23
C ASN A 264 9.84 -19.94 12.25
N LEU A 265 8.78 -19.17 11.98
CA LEU A 265 7.41 -19.71 11.82
C LEU A 265 7.34 -20.66 10.63
N LEU A 266 7.88 -20.27 9.47
CA LEU A 266 7.87 -21.10 8.27
C LEU A 266 8.70 -22.38 8.45
N GLU A 267 9.87 -22.31 9.10
CA GLU A 267 10.68 -23.49 9.45
C GLU A 267 9.91 -24.47 10.34
N LYS A 268 9.22 -23.93 11.36
CA LYS A 268 8.40 -24.77 12.23
C LYS A 268 7.18 -25.35 11.53
N CYS A 269 6.54 -24.60 10.64
CA CYS A 269 5.46 -25.10 9.79
C CYS A 269 5.97 -26.22 8.87
N ALA A 270 7.15 -26.05 8.28
CA ALA A 270 7.76 -27.08 7.43
C ALA A 270 7.95 -28.41 8.16
N SER A 271 8.43 -28.36 9.40
CA SER A 271 8.69 -29.56 10.19
C SER A 271 7.46 -30.19 10.83
N GLU A 272 6.42 -29.41 11.17
CA GLU A 272 5.31 -29.92 11.98
C GLU A 272 3.95 -29.90 11.29
N ILE A 273 3.78 -29.12 10.20
CA ILE A 273 2.50 -28.99 9.50
C ILE A 273 2.59 -29.47 8.06
N PHE A 274 3.54 -28.95 7.27
CA PHE A 274 3.54 -29.19 5.81
C PHE A 274 3.78 -30.66 5.45
N LEU A 275 4.49 -31.41 6.27
CA LEU A 275 4.76 -32.83 6.06
C LEU A 275 3.56 -33.75 6.39
N LYS A 276 2.56 -33.27 7.13
CA LYS A 276 1.54 -34.14 7.73
C LYS A 276 0.47 -34.59 6.76
N ASP A 277 0.03 -33.74 5.83
CA ASP A 277 -1.10 -34.05 4.97
C ASP A 277 -0.84 -33.62 3.52
N SER A 278 -0.68 -34.62 2.66
CA SER A 278 -0.48 -34.44 1.22
C SER A 278 -1.72 -33.90 0.49
N ARG A 279 -2.88 -33.85 1.14
CA ARG A 279 -4.11 -33.27 0.59
C ARG A 279 -4.10 -31.73 0.68
N ILE A 280 -3.17 -31.14 1.42
CA ILE A 280 -3.02 -29.68 1.54
C ILE A 280 -1.86 -29.24 0.66
N SER A 281 -2.06 -28.22 -0.15
CA SER A 281 -1.03 -27.51 -0.90
C SER A 281 -0.79 -26.14 -0.27
N PHE A 282 0.45 -25.85 0.05
CA PHE A 282 0.87 -24.59 0.66
C PHE A 282 1.59 -23.72 -0.37
N PHE A 283 1.19 -22.45 -0.43
CA PHE A 283 1.76 -21.47 -1.33
C PHE A 283 2.34 -20.30 -0.52
N ILE A 284 3.67 -20.25 -0.43
CA ILE A 284 4.38 -19.19 0.28
C ILE A 284 4.55 -18.02 -0.67
N VAL A 285 3.78 -16.95 -0.46
CA VAL A 285 3.80 -15.76 -1.31
C VAL A 285 4.79 -14.76 -0.78
N GLN A 286 5.89 -14.58 -1.50
CA GLN A 286 6.95 -13.64 -1.14
C GLN A 286 6.49 -12.20 -1.28
N HIS A 287 6.92 -11.35 -0.35
CA HIS A 287 6.71 -9.91 -0.48
C HIS A 287 7.52 -9.36 -1.67
N PRO A 288 6.93 -8.56 -2.59
CA PRO A 288 7.58 -8.13 -3.84
C PRO A 288 8.95 -7.45 -3.67
N LYS A 289 9.14 -6.72 -2.57
CA LYS A 289 10.41 -6.04 -2.25
C LYS A 289 11.50 -6.95 -1.68
N PHE A 290 11.20 -8.23 -1.43
CA PHE A 290 12.05 -9.14 -0.67
C PHE A 290 12.13 -10.54 -1.29
N VAL A 291 12.05 -10.62 -2.61
CA VAL A 291 12.01 -11.87 -3.41
C VAL A 291 13.21 -12.80 -3.15
N HIS A 292 14.28 -12.32 -2.55
CA HIS A 292 15.48 -13.11 -2.26
C HIS A 292 15.83 -13.13 -0.77
N SER A 293 14.87 -12.80 0.11
CA SER A 293 15.08 -12.93 1.55
C SER A 293 15.26 -14.40 1.93
N ASN A 294 16.03 -14.65 2.98
CA ASN A 294 16.37 -15.98 3.50
C ASN A 294 15.12 -16.76 3.93
N LEU A 295 14.41 -17.34 2.97
CA LEU A 295 13.37 -18.32 3.25
C LEU A 295 14.01 -19.68 3.56
N PRO A 296 13.35 -20.53 4.37
CA PRO A 296 13.73 -21.92 4.54
C PRO A 296 13.78 -22.67 3.20
N ASP A 297 14.60 -23.69 3.11
CA ASP A 297 14.61 -24.59 1.96
C ASP A 297 13.40 -25.55 2.03
N PHE A 298 12.52 -25.45 1.05
CA PHE A 298 11.33 -26.29 0.91
C PHE A 298 11.46 -27.34 -0.20
N SER A 299 12.63 -27.49 -0.82
CA SER A 299 12.83 -28.39 -1.97
C SER A 299 12.49 -29.86 -1.70
N GLY A 300 12.52 -30.27 -0.42
CA GLY A 300 12.11 -31.62 0.01
C GLY A 300 10.59 -31.80 0.21
N LEU A 301 9.76 -30.77 0.03
CA LEU A 301 8.33 -30.79 0.30
C LEU A 301 7.53 -30.70 -1.01
N SER A 302 6.94 -31.78 -1.44
CA SER A 302 6.20 -31.86 -2.74
C SER A 302 4.88 -31.10 -2.74
N ASN A 303 4.42 -30.61 -1.62
CA ASN A 303 3.16 -29.87 -1.46
C ASN A 303 3.36 -28.41 -1.05
N VAL A 304 4.58 -27.89 -1.18
CA VAL A 304 4.92 -26.48 -0.86
C VAL A 304 5.52 -25.81 -2.08
N ASP A 305 4.91 -24.73 -2.50
CA ASP A 305 5.40 -23.87 -3.59
C ASP A 305 5.74 -22.49 -3.05
N VAL A 306 6.89 -21.94 -3.46
CA VAL A 306 7.26 -20.54 -3.18
C VAL A 306 6.94 -19.71 -4.41
N ILE A 307 6.04 -18.72 -4.24
CA ILE A 307 5.51 -17.92 -5.33
C ILE A 307 5.94 -16.46 -5.16
N SER A 308 6.39 -15.86 -6.25
CA SER A 308 6.63 -14.43 -6.35
C SER A 308 5.91 -13.86 -7.58
N PHE A 309 5.30 -12.71 -7.42
CA PHE A 309 4.68 -11.99 -8.52
C PHE A 309 5.61 -10.83 -8.94
N PRO A 310 6.03 -10.77 -10.21
CA PRO A 310 6.94 -9.75 -10.71
C PRO A 310 6.20 -8.41 -10.89
N PHE A 311 5.79 -7.79 -9.78
CA PHE A 311 5.12 -6.49 -9.83
C PHE A 311 6.01 -5.36 -10.40
N ASP A 312 7.29 -5.62 -10.57
CA ASP A 312 8.25 -4.72 -11.25
C ASP A 312 8.38 -5.03 -12.75
N SER A 313 7.72 -6.08 -13.26
CA SER A 313 7.70 -6.39 -14.68
C SER A 313 6.72 -5.49 -15.42
N PRO A 314 7.05 -5.01 -16.63
CA PRO A 314 6.12 -4.27 -17.49
C PRO A 314 5.02 -5.16 -18.11
N ASN A 315 4.97 -6.47 -17.81
CA ASN A 315 3.97 -7.37 -18.37
C ASN A 315 2.57 -7.13 -17.79
N ASP A 316 1.58 -7.07 -18.67
CA ASP A 316 0.16 -6.85 -18.35
C ASP A 316 -0.40 -7.89 -17.37
N ASP A 317 0.03 -9.14 -17.55
CA ASP A 317 -0.65 -10.32 -17.00
C ASP A 317 -0.41 -10.55 -15.49
N ALA A 318 0.64 -9.95 -14.91
CA ALA A 318 1.04 -10.30 -13.55
C ALA A 318 0.05 -9.84 -12.44
N LEU A 319 -0.82 -8.83 -12.69
CA LEU A 319 -1.91 -8.50 -11.76
C LEU A 319 -3.07 -9.48 -11.94
N ASP A 320 -3.37 -9.86 -13.16
CA ASP A 320 -4.43 -10.83 -13.45
C ASP A 320 -4.05 -12.21 -12.92
N ASP A 321 -2.81 -12.65 -13.14
CA ASP A 321 -2.22 -13.87 -12.56
C ASP A 321 -2.27 -13.84 -11.02
N TYR A 322 -1.97 -12.69 -10.41
CA TYR A 322 -2.04 -12.51 -8.97
C TYR A 322 -3.47 -12.69 -8.44
N TYR A 323 -4.47 -12.07 -9.07
CA TYR A 323 -5.86 -12.19 -8.64
C TYR A 323 -6.45 -13.56 -8.99
N GLU A 324 -6.05 -14.17 -10.11
CA GLU A 324 -6.41 -15.57 -10.43
C GLU A 324 -5.84 -16.53 -9.37
N PHE A 325 -4.57 -16.34 -9.01
CA PHE A 325 -3.95 -17.11 -7.94
C PHE A 325 -4.70 -16.94 -6.61
N LEU A 326 -4.94 -15.69 -6.15
CA LEU A 326 -5.66 -15.45 -4.90
C LEU A 326 -7.05 -16.13 -4.92
N SER A 327 -7.79 -15.98 -6.02
CA SER A 327 -9.13 -16.57 -6.17
C SER A 327 -9.11 -18.10 -6.19
N SER A 328 -7.95 -18.71 -6.40
CA SER A 328 -7.78 -20.18 -6.39
C SER A 328 -7.53 -20.75 -5.00
N LEU A 329 -7.31 -19.91 -4.00
CA LEU A 329 -7.06 -20.33 -2.61
C LEU A 329 -8.34 -20.69 -1.87
N ASP A 330 -8.22 -21.49 -0.83
CA ASP A 330 -9.29 -21.77 0.12
C ASP A 330 -9.17 -20.93 1.38
N VAL A 331 -7.93 -20.54 1.76
CA VAL A 331 -7.66 -19.67 2.89
C VAL A 331 -6.33 -18.94 2.69
N MET A 332 -6.24 -17.71 3.23
CA MET A 332 -5.01 -16.93 3.29
C MET A 332 -4.57 -16.74 4.74
N PHE A 333 -3.30 -17.03 5.03
CA PHE A 333 -2.63 -16.70 6.28
C PHE A 333 -1.66 -15.55 6.09
N THR A 334 -1.60 -14.62 7.04
CA THR A 334 -0.57 -13.58 7.05
C THR A 334 -0.34 -13.01 8.45
N SER A 335 0.87 -12.52 8.68
CA SER A 335 1.22 -11.76 9.88
C SER A 335 1.06 -10.25 9.69
N GLY A 336 0.18 -9.79 8.80
CA GLY A 336 -0.14 -8.37 8.61
C GLY A 336 0.37 -7.76 7.30
N SER A 337 0.39 -8.53 6.21
CA SER A 337 0.68 -8.05 4.85
C SER A 337 -0.58 -7.59 4.11
N THR A 338 -0.45 -6.64 3.18
CA THR A 338 -1.55 -6.14 2.33
C THR A 338 -2.24 -7.24 1.53
N ILE A 339 -1.54 -8.32 1.18
CA ILE A 339 -2.12 -9.49 0.51
C ILE A 339 -3.34 -10.07 1.26
N GLY A 340 -3.40 -9.90 2.59
CA GLY A 340 -4.58 -10.30 3.38
C GLY A 340 -5.84 -9.54 2.99
N LEU A 341 -5.73 -8.22 2.73
CA LEU A 341 -6.86 -7.42 2.25
C LEU A 341 -7.24 -7.79 0.81
N ASP A 342 -6.23 -8.07 -0.03
CA ASP A 342 -6.45 -8.50 -1.42
C ASP A 342 -7.14 -9.87 -1.48
N ALA A 343 -6.77 -10.81 -0.58
CA ALA A 343 -7.44 -12.11 -0.45
C ALA A 343 -8.92 -11.94 -0.01
N LEU A 344 -9.18 -11.10 0.98
CA LEU A 344 -10.55 -10.76 1.38
C LEU A 344 -11.34 -10.14 0.23
N TYR A 345 -10.70 -9.30 -0.59
CA TYR A 345 -11.31 -8.76 -1.79
C TYR A 345 -11.72 -9.86 -2.78
N CYS A 346 -10.89 -10.88 -2.94
CA CYS A 346 -11.19 -12.07 -3.79
C CYS A 346 -12.22 -13.03 -3.17
N GLY A 347 -12.76 -12.75 -1.99
CA GLY A 347 -13.68 -13.64 -1.30
C GLY A 347 -13.01 -14.80 -0.57
N ILE A 348 -11.70 -14.69 -0.32
CA ILE A 348 -10.93 -15.73 0.37
C ILE A 348 -10.82 -15.37 1.85
N PRO A 349 -11.19 -16.28 2.77
CA PRO A 349 -11.07 -16.07 4.20
C PRO A 349 -9.63 -15.75 4.59
N LEU A 350 -9.48 -14.75 5.44
CA LEU A 350 -8.21 -14.36 6.03
C LEU A 350 -8.10 -14.86 7.45
N ILE A 351 -6.96 -15.42 7.80
CA ILE A 351 -6.58 -15.72 9.17
C ILE A 351 -5.24 -15.03 9.46
N CYS A 352 -5.14 -14.36 10.58
CA CYS A 352 -3.95 -13.65 10.97
C CYS A 352 -3.12 -14.43 11.99
N ASN A 353 -1.79 -14.44 11.84
CA ASN A 353 -0.87 -15.05 12.81
C ASN A 353 -0.24 -13.95 13.66
N PHE A 354 -0.55 -13.93 14.96
CA PHE A 354 -0.06 -12.92 15.90
C PHE A 354 0.69 -13.55 17.07
N PHE A 355 1.61 -14.45 16.75
CA PHE A 355 2.50 -15.07 17.72
C PHE A 355 3.92 -15.18 17.16
N ASP A 356 4.87 -15.30 18.05
CA ASP A 356 6.27 -15.56 17.73
C ASP A 356 6.60 -16.99 18.12
N VAL A 357 7.28 -17.70 17.23
CA VAL A 357 7.77 -19.08 17.48
C VAL A 357 9.03 -19.06 18.33
N SER A 358 9.82 -18.01 18.21
CA SER A 358 11.03 -17.79 19.00
C SER A 358 10.86 -16.58 19.93
N ASN A 359 11.64 -16.53 21.01
CA ASN A 359 11.66 -15.36 21.87
C ASN A 359 12.14 -14.12 21.11
N VAL A 360 11.22 -13.22 20.83
CA VAL A 360 11.53 -11.90 20.29
C VAL A 360 11.80 -10.97 21.45
N SER A 361 12.99 -10.40 21.48
CA SER A 361 13.49 -9.59 22.60
C SER A 361 12.72 -8.29 22.80
N PHE A 362 11.96 -7.83 21.78
CA PHE A 362 11.30 -6.55 21.81
C PHE A 362 9.93 -6.58 21.14
N TRP A 363 8.95 -5.91 21.75
CA TRP A 363 7.57 -5.95 21.31
C TRP A 363 7.35 -5.36 19.90
N ALA A 364 8.13 -4.35 19.50
CA ALA A 364 7.92 -3.66 18.23
C ALA A 364 8.23 -4.54 17.00
N SER A 365 9.10 -5.53 17.14
CA SER A 365 9.41 -6.53 16.10
C SER A 365 8.61 -7.83 16.23
N SER A 366 7.89 -8.00 17.32
CA SER A 366 7.08 -9.19 17.59
C SER A 366 5.82 -9.22 16.73
N ALA A 367 5.51 -10.39 16.16
CA ALA A 367 4.26 -10.62 15.43
C ALA A 367 3.03 -10.50 16.33
N ARG A 368 3.16 -10.79 17.65
CA ARG A 368 2.09 -10.64 18.65
C ARG A 368 1.47 -9.24 18.69
N PHE A 369 2.25 -8.22 18.35
CA PHE A 369 1.83 -6.82 18.41
C PHE A 369 1.42 -6.24 17.05
N LEU A 370 1.27 -7.06 16.01
CA LEU A 370 0.74 -6.59 14.73
C LEU A 370 -0.73 -6.17 14.82
N THR A 371 -1.49 -6.75 15.78
CA THR A 371 -2.82 -6.26 16.15
C THR A 371 -2.84 -4.82 16.65
N HIS A 372 -1.69 -4.28 17.07
CA HIS A 372 -1.56 -2.88 17.47
C HIS A 372 -1.31 -1.92 16.30
N ARG A 373 -1.10 -2.43 15.08
CA ARG A 373 -1.13 -1.56 13.90
C ARG A 373 -2.55 -1.09 13.64
N THR A 374 -2.77 0.22 13.65
CA THR A 374 -4.10 0.83 13.53
C THR A 374 -4.96 0.18 12.45
N HIS A 375 -4.45 0.05 11.24
CA HIS A 375 -5.20 -0.50 10.11
C HIS A 375 -5.55 -1.98 10.29
N TYR A 376 -4.64 -2.82 10.84
CA TYR A 376 -4.91 -4.23 11.10
C TYR A 376 -5.85 -4.44 12.28
N LYS A 377 -5.69 -3.67 13.35
CA LYS A 377 -6.61 -3.65 14.49
C LYS A 377 -8.04 -3.35 14.04
N ASP A 378 -8.20 -2.30 13.25
CA ASP A 378 -9.51 -1.91 12.73
C ASP A 378 -10.07 -2.98 11.78
N LEU A 379 -9.24 -3.55 10.89
CA LEU A 379 -9.64 -4.64 9.97
C LEU A 379 -10.17 -5.85 10.74
N ILE A 380 -9.41 -6.34 11.72
CA ILE A 380 -9.77 -7.50 12.53
C ILE A 380 -11.06 -7.25 13.29
N GLN A 381 -11.18 -6.09 13.96
CA GLN A 381 -12.35 -5.78 14.80
C GLN A 381 -13.62 -5.57 13.98
N ARG A 382 -13.54 -4.87 12.85
CA ARG A 382 -14.72 -4.56 12.03
C ARG A 382 -15.22 -5.75 11.21
N LEU A 383 -14.30 -6.60 10.74
CA LEU A 383 -14.66 -7.77 9.93
C LEU A 383 -14.71 -9.08 10.72
N ASP A 384 -14.44 -9.04 12.03
CA ASP A 384 -14.42 -10.22 12.90
C ASP A 384 -13.48 -11.33 12.38
N ILE A 385 -12.25 -10.90 11.99
CA ILE A 385 -11.27 -11.80 11.40
C ILE A 385 -10.65 -12.69 12.47
N ASN A 386 -10.60 -13.99 12.21
CA ASN A 386 -9.92 -14.95 13.08
C ASN A 386 -8.40 -14.69 13.10
N TYR A 387 -7.81 -14.89 14.27
CA TYR A 387 -6.37 -14.85 14.42
C TYR A 387 -5.88 -15.87 15.44
N PHE A 388 -4.64 -16.33 15.27
CA PHE A 388 -3.99 -17.25 16.19
C PHE A 388 -2.98 -16.52 17.05
N CYS A 389 -2.95 -16.88 18.34
CA CYS A 389 -2.01 -16.38 19.32
C CYS A 389 -0.94 -17.38 19.71
N SER A 390 -1.00 -18.61 19.17
CA SER A 390 -0.03 -19.67 19.42
C SER A 390 0.16 -20.58 18.20
N PHE A 391 1.28 -21.29 18.17
CA PHE A 391 1.54 -22.31 17.15
C PHE A 391 0.61 -23.51 17.30
N GLU A 392 0.21 -23.82 18.52
CA GLU A 392 -0.73 -24.90 18.83
C GLU A 392 -2.12 -24.64 18.22
N GLU A 393 -2.59 -23.38 18.27
CA GLU A 393 -3.84 -23.00 17.60
C GLU A 393 -3.74 -23.13 16.08
N LEU A 394 -2.63 -22.68 15.49
CA LEU A 394 -2.37 -22.84 14.07
C LEU A 394 -2.32 -24.32 13.68
N ARG A 395 -1.62 -25.16 14.45
CA ARG A 395 -1.55 -26.60 14.22
C ARG A 395 -2.93 -27.25 14.34
N GLY A 396 -3.69 -26.92 15.38
CA GLY A 396 -5.04 -27.43 15.58
C GLY A 396 -6.00 -27.05 14.44
N PHE A 397 -5.82 -25.90 13.81
CA PHE A 397 -6.56 -25.55 12.61
C PHE A 397 -6.28 -26.52 11.47
N PHE A 398 -5.02 -26.88 11.22
CA PHE A 398 -4.66 -27.80 10.14
C PHE A 398 -5.01 -29.26 10.46
N ASP A 399 -5.02 -29.67 11.73
CA ASP A 399 -5.47 -31.00 12.15
C ASP A 399 -6.97 -31.22 11.86
N ASN A 400 -7.76 -30.10 11.74
CA ASN A 400 -9.21 -30.13 11.49
C ASN A 400 -9.61 -29.09 10.40
N TYR A 401 -8.81 -28.98 9.33
CA TYR A 401 -8.91 -27.86 8.39
C TYR A 401 -10.27 -27.77 7.67
N GLU A 402 -10.91 -28.88 7.34
CA GLU A 402 -12.18 -28.89 6.62
C GLU A 402 -13.29 -28.16 7.41
N ASP A 403 -13.47 -28.52 8.69
CA ASP A 403 -14.43 -27.86 9.59
C ASP A 403 -14.01 -26.42 9.92
N SER A 404 -12.71 -26.20 10.12
CA SER A 404 -12.15 -24.91 10.46
C SER A 404 -12.33 -23.89 9.34
N VAL A 405 -12.15 -24.30 8.09
CA VAL A 405 -12.36 -23.44 6.91
C VAL A 405 -13.84 -23.16 6.72
N GLN A 406 -14.71 -24.16 6.83
CA GLN A 406 -16.15 -23.94 6.72
C GLN A 406 -16.64 -22.94 7.79
N SER A 407 -16.14 -23.05 9.01
CA SER A 407 -16.39 -22.06 10.06
C SER A 407 -15.88 -20.67 9.72
N SER A 408 -14.69 -20.58 9.11
CA SER A 408 -14.11 -19.28 8.68
C SER A 408 -14.91 -18.65 7.54
N PHE A 409 -15.38 -19.44 6.59
CA PHE A 409 -16.25 -18.95 5.50
C PHE A 409 -17.60 -18.44 6.02
N SER A 410 -18.15 -19.06 7.04
CA SER A 410 -19.45 -18.63 7.63
C SER A 410 -19.36 -17.23 8.26
N LYS A 411 -18.17 -16.80 8.66
CA LYS A 411 -17.89 -15.47 9.24
C LYS A 411 -17.39 -14.46 8.20
N TYR A 412 -17.13 -14.89 6.96
CA TYR A 412 -16.61 -14.00 5.93
C TYR A 412 -17.56 -12.83 5.67
N LYS A 413 -16.99 -11.62 5.70
CA LYS A 413 -17.67 -10.38 5.34
C LYS A 413 -16.89 -9.69 4.23
N MET A 414 -17.59 -9.29 3.17
CA MET A 414 -16.98 -8.49 2.11
C MET A 414 -16.39 -7.20 2.71
N PRO A 415 -15.12 -6.92 2.48
CA PRO A 415 -14.42 -5.80 3.13
C PRO A 415 -14.71 -4.44 2.44
N THR A 416 -15.95 -4.16 2.07
CA THR A 416 -16.33 -2.99 1.26
C THR A 416 -15.92 -1.65 1.87
N GLU A 417 -15.87 -1.57 3.20
CA GLU A 417 -15.41 -0.37 3.89
C GLU A 417 -13.89 -0.13 3.74
N PHE A 418 -13.10 -1.18 3.48
CA PHE A 418 -11.65 -1.12 3.29
C PHE A 418 -11.27 -1.05 1.81
N THR A 419 -12.01 -1.73 0.94
CA THR A 419 -11.72 -1.90 -0.48
C THR A 419 -12.48 -0.92 -1.37
N GLY A 420 -13.51 -0.26 -0.83
CA GLY A 420 -14.45 0.54 -1.63
C GLY A 420 -15.49 -0.33 -2.33
N ILE A 421 -16.58 0.31 -2.80
CA ILE A 421 -17.76 -0.38 -3.35
C ILE A 421 -17.76 -0.38 -4.88
N ASN A 422 -16.99 0.50 -5.51
CA ASN A 422 -17.11 0.79 -6.94
C ASN A 422 -16.03 0.08 -7.77
N PHE A 423 -16.05 -1.26 -7.76
CA PHE A 423 -15.21 -2.03 -8.68
C PHE A 423 -15.57 -1.68 -10.14
N GLY A 424 -14.56 -1.49 -10.97
CA GLY A 424 -14.73 -1.13 -12.37
C GLY A 424 -15.13 0.33 -12.62
N LYS A 425 -15.25 1.16 -11.56
CA LYS A 425 -15.54 2.60 -11.71
C LYS A 425 -14.38 3.51 -11.33
N PHE A 426 -13.24 2.95 -10.95
CA PHE A 426 -12.08 3.76 -10.53
C PHE A 426 -11.67 4.73 -11.62
N ALA A 427 -11.52 4.26 -12.86
CA ALA A 427 -11.13 5.08 -14.00
C ALA A 427 -12.13 6.24 -14.24
N THR A 428 -13.42 5.93 -14.28
CA THR A 428 -14.48 6.95 -14.45
C THR A 428 -14.46 7.94 -13.31
N ASN A 429 -14.46 7.49 -12.07
CA ASN A 429 -14.43 8.35 -10.89
C ASN A 429 -13.20 9.25 -10.85
N LEU A 430 -12.03 8.73 -11.24
CA LEU A 430 -10.79 9.50 -11.31
C LEU A 430 -10.86 10.56 -12.40
N VAL A 431 -11.29 10.20 -13.62
CA VAL A 431 -11.41 11.14 -14.74
C VAL A 431 -12.41 12.24 -14.42
N ASP A 432 -13.53 11.92 -13.78
CA ASP A 432 -14.53 12.89 -13.35
C ASP A 432 -14.01 13.79 -12.22
N SER A 433 -13.20 13.25 -11.30
CA SER A 433 -12.54 14.06 -10.25
C SER A 433 -11.54 15.07 -10.81
N LEU A 434 -10.92 14.76 -11.96
CA LEU A 434 -10.06 15.71 -12.67
C LEU A 434 -10.85 16.88 -13.25
N ALA A 435 -12.15 16.75 -13.48
CA ALA A 435 -13.00 17.83 -13.97
C ALA A 435 -13.44 18.83 -12.88
N LEU A 436 -13.48 18.36 -11.61
CA LEU A 436 -13.80 19.19 -10.44
C LEU A 436 -12.71 20.21 -10.13
#